data_dca28f9489d21a45ab10f3219dffdb33
#
_entry.id   dca28f9489d21a45ab10f3219dffdb33
#
_cell.length_a   1.000
_cell.length_b   1.000
_cell.length_c   1.000
_cell.angle_alpha   90.00
_cell.angle_beta   90.00
_cell.angle_gamma   90.00
#
_symmetry.space_group_name_H-M   'P 1'
#
loop_
_entity.id
_entity.type
_entity.pdbx_description
1 polymer ?
#
loop_
_entity_poly.entity_id
_entity_poly.type
_entity_poly.pdbx_seq_one_letter_code
_entity_poly.pdbx_strand_id
1 'polypeptide(L)'
;FGYSTWDMPRTGQYEGIPFRFANPDPILQDHNPQGECTGLTAPMELQPYIAWLIRLGSAAQLVGKTLEYCLAVSPLIWGARTKVGEWPFHVEAAVNSIGMDYDATIKDMQANIEKYDAVWDQNANDFQMTGQGGVPTMSFGGEPFFGQDRFNQHFWRLRQNGLTVRKEPRAPFVGRPLRW
;
A
#
# COMPACT_ATOMS: atom_id res chain seq x y z
N PHE A 1 14.09 -14.27 -3.96
CA PHE A 1 12.67 -13.96 -4.31
C PHE A 1 11.80 -15.22 -4.42
N GLY A 2 12.31 -16.38 -4.87
CA GLY A 2 11.50 -17.61 -4.99
C GLY A 2 10.81 -18.07 -3.70
N TYR A 3 11.43 -17.85 -2.53
CA TYR A 3 10.80 -18.16 -1.25
C TYR A 3 9.55 -17.33 -0.97
N SER A 4 9.58 -16.02 -1.27
CA SER A 4 8.48 -15.10 -1.00
C SER A 4 7.20 -15.49 -1.74
N THR A 5 7.30 -16.02 -2.96
CA THR A 5 6.14 -16.46 -3.74
C THR A 5 5.41 -17.65 -3.11
N TRP A 6 6.10 -18.48 -2.34
CA TRP A 6 5.51 -19.56 -1.56
C TRP A 6 5.01 -19.08 -0.19
N ASP A 7 5.74 -18.12 0.40
CA ASP A 7 5.47 -17.68 1.78
C ASP A 7 4.24 -16.77 1.88
N MET A 8 4.02 -15.89 0.90
CA MET A 8 2.86 -14.99 0.90
C MET A 8 1.51 -15.73 0.96
N PRO A 9 1.21 -16.71 0.06
CA PRO A 9 -0.05 -17.46 0.14
C PRO A 9 -0.17 -18.26 1.44
N ARG A 10 0.93 -18.85 1.91
CA ARG A 10 0.97 -19.64 3.14
C ARG A 10 0.70 -18.77 4.37
N THR A 11 1.29 -17.59 4.43
CA THR A 11 1.03 -16.60 5.49
C THR A 11 -0.42 -16.15 5.45
N GLY A 12 -0.96 -15.84 4.26
CA GLY A 12 -2.37 -15.53 4.11
C GLY A 12 -3.30 -16.62 4.63
N GLN A 13 -3.00 -17.88 4.34
CA GLN A 13 -3.75 -19.02 4.87
C GLN A 13 -3.66 -19.13 6.38
N TYR A 14 -2.45 -18.98 6.93
CA TYR A 14 -2.21 -19.05 8.37
C TYR A 14 -2.93 -17.95 9.14
N GLU A 15 -2.90 -16.72 8.62
CA GLU A 15 -3.56 -15.55 9.23
C GLU A 15 -5.07 -15.45 8.90
N GLY A 16 -5.60 -16.34 8.05
CA GLY A 16 -6.99 -16.29 7.59
C GLY A 16 -7.28 -15.07 6.69
N ILE A 17 -6.25 -14.53 6.04
CA ILE A 17 -6.36 -13.37 5.14
C ILE A 17 -6.44 -13.87 3.70
N PRO A 18 -7.53 -13.57 2.96
CA PRO A 18 -7.60 -13.90 1.55
C PRO A 18 -6.42 -13.28 0.79
N PHE A 19 -5.70 -14.09 0.03
CA PHE A 19 -4.56 -13.64 -0.74
C PHE A 19 -4.60 -14.21 -2.17
N ARG A 20 -4.25 -13.36 -3.13
CA ARG A 20 -4.01 -13.72 -4.52
C ARG A 20 -2.94 -12.78 -5.09
N PHE A 21 -2.05 -13.29 -5.94
CA PHE A 21 -1.18 -12.44 -6.73
C PHE A 21 -1.99 -11.48 -7.59
N ALA A 22 -1.54 -10.24 -7.67
CA ALA A 22 -2.22 -9.20 -8.43
C ALA A 22 -2.34 -9.58 -9.91
N ASN A 23 -3.50 -9.32 -10.49
CA ASN A 23 -3.71 -9.44 -11.93
C ASN A 23 -4.78 -8.40 -12.35
N PRO A 24 -4.43 -7.42 -13.22
CA PRO A 24 -3.06 -7.17 -13.69
C PRO A 24 -2.11 -6.81 -12.55
N ASP A 25 -0.81 -7.06 -12.73
CA ASP A 25 0.20 -6.57 -11.78
C ASP A 25 0.22 -5.03 -11.85
N PRO A 26 0.15 -4.32 -10.71
CA PRO A 26 0.29 -2.86 -10.69
C PRO A 26 1.59 -2.35 -11.31
N ILE A 27 2.64 -3.16 -11.23
CA ILE A 27 3.95 -2.86 -11.79
C ILE A 27 4.20 -3.80 -12.97
N LEU A 28 4.41 -3.26 -14.15
CA LEU A 28 4.82 -4.04 -15.31
C LEU A 28 6.29 -4.44 -15.16
N GLN A 29 6.53 -5.73 -14.98
CA GLN A 29 7.83 -6.32 -14.72
C GLN A 29 8.11 -7.44 -15.71
N ASP A 30 9.37 -7.53 -16.14
CA ASP A 30 9.87 -8.68 -16.89
C ASP A 30 10.27 -9.79 -15.91
N HIS A 31 9.96 -11.01 -16.29
CA HIS A 31 10.30 -12.19 -15.49
C HIS A 31 11.07 -13.19 -16.35
N ASN A 32 12.06 -13.83 -15.74
CA ASN A 32 12.75 -14.95 -16.36
C ASN A 32 11.84 -16.22 -16.36
N PRO A 33 12.25 -17.31 -17.04
CA PRO A 33 11.49 -18.54 -17.04
C PRO A 33 11.26 -19.17 -15.65
N GLN A 34 12.04 -18.78 -14.65
CA GLN A 34 11.92 -19.21 -13.25
C GLN A 34 10.93 -18.33 -12.45
N GLY A 35 10.35 -17.29 -13.09
CA GLY A 35 9.41 -16.35 -12.47
C GLY A 35 10.08 -15.27 -11.60
N GLU A 36 11.38 -15.08 -11.72
CA GLU A 36 12.09 -14.03 -11.00
C GLU A 36 12.02 -12.73 -11.79
N CYS A 37 11.73 -11.63 -11.11
CA CYS A 37 11.74 -10.30 -11.71
C CYS A 37 13.15 -9.93 -12.18
N THR A 38 13.27 -9.58 -13.46
CA THR A 38 14.54 -9.18 -14.10
C THR A 38 14.64 -7.69 -14.35
N GLY A 39 13.57 -6.96 -14.22
CA GLY A 39 13.52 -5.52 -14.40
C GLY A 39 12.13 -4.98 -14.63
N LEU A 40 12.02 -3.68 -14.86
CA LEU A 40 10.78 -3.03 -15.26
C LEU A 40 10.65 -3.06 -16.78
N THR A 41 9.49 -3.43 -17.28
CA THR A 41 9.17 -3.42 -18.73
C THR A 41 9.13 -1.99 -19.29
N ALA A 42 8.82 -0.99 -18.44
CA ALA A 42 8.74 0.41 -18.81
C ALA A 42 9.15 1.31 -17.63
N PRO A 43 9.63 2.55 -17.89
CA PRO A 43 9.83 3.54 -16.83
C PRO A 43 8.56 3.77 -16.01
N MET A 44 8.72 4.13 -14.74
CA MET A 44 7.61 4.24 -13.79
C MET A 44 6.50 5.19 -14.24
N GLU A 45 6.86 6.28 -14.89
CA GLU A 45 5.93 7.29 -15.42
C GLU A 45 5.07 6.78 -16.59
N LEU A 46 5.51 5.72 -17.25
CA LEU A 46 4.79 5.09 -18.36
C LEU A 46 4.02 3.83 -17.93
N GLN A 47 4.08 3.46 -16.65
CA GLN A 47 3.35 2.31 -16.14
C GLN A 47 1.87 2.67 -15.89
N PRO A 48 0.92 1.86 -16.38
CA PRO A 48 -0.48 2.26 -16.40
C PRO A 48 -1.15 2.33 -15.02
N TYR A 49 -0.63 1.60 -14.04
CA TYR A 49 -1.29 1.47 -12.74
C TYR A 49 -0.50 2.03 -11.59
N ILE A 50 0.79 1.73 -11.46
CA ILE A 50 1.53 2.05 -10.25
C ILE A 50 1.67 3.56 -10.03
N ALA A 51 1.97 4.33 -11.08
CA ALA A 51 2.07 5.78 -10.98
C ALA A 51 0.73 6.42 -10.55
N TRP A 52 -0.38 5.94 -11.13
CA TRP A 52 -1.72 6.37 -10.76
C TRP A 52 -2.06 6.01 -9.29
N LEU A 53 -1.79 4.76 -8.86
CA LEU A 53 -2.04 4.32 -7.48
C LEU A 53 -1.20 5.11 -6.47
N ILE A 54 0.06 5.38 -6.78
CA ILE A 54 0.94 6.16 -5.89
C ILE A 54 0.45 7.60 -5.78
N ARG A 55 0.06 8.25 -6.88
CA ARG A 55 -0.49 9.61 -6.84
C ARG A 55 -1.80 9.69 -6.08
N LEU A 56 -2.69 8.69 -6.21
CA LEU A 56 -3.88 8.58 -5.35
C LEU A 56 -3.50 8.42 -3.87
N GLY A 57 -2.48 7.63 -3.57
CA GLY A 57 -1.91 7.51 -2.23
C GLY A 57 -1.34 8.83 -1.70
N SER A 58 -0.63 9.59 -2.56
CA SER A 58 -0.14 10.95 -2.24
C SER A 58 -1.31 11.89 -1.95
N ALA A 59 -2.39 11.83 -2.76
CA ALA A 59 -3.60 12.62 -2.51
C ALA A 59 -4.24 12.27 -1.16
N ALA A 60 -4.34 10.99 -0.84
CA ALA A 60 -4.83 10.53 0.46
C ALA A 60 -3.94 11.01 1.61
N GLN A 61 -2.62 11.02 1.43
CA GLN A 61 -1.67 11.54 2.42
C GLN A 61 -1.89 13.02 2.69
N LEU A 62 -2.07 13.84 1.66
CA LEU A 62 -2.29 15.28 1.80
C LEU A 62 -3.57 15.63 2.58
N VAL A 63 -4.54 14.72 2.63
CA VAL A 63 -5.78 14.89 3.40
C VAL A 63 -5.84 14.01 4.66
N GLY A 64 -4.72 13.39 5.07
CA GLY A 64 -4.60 12.60 6.28
C GLY A 64 -5.32 11.24 6.24
N LYS A 65 -5.52 10.66 5.05
CA LYS A 65 -6.25 9.40 4.81
C LYS A 65 -5.38 8.27 4.24
N THR A 66 -4.07 8.33 4.45
CA THR A 66 -3.12 7.33 3.92
C THR A 66 -3.47 5.91 4.35
N LEU A 67 -3.73 5.70 5.64
CA LEU A 67 -4.04 4.37 6.17
C LEU A 67 -5.36 3.85 5.61
N GLU A 68 -6.39 4.71 5.57
CA GLU A 68 -7.69 4.39 5.00
C GLU A 68 -7.57 4.00 3.52
N TYR A 69 -6.76 4.73 2.76
CA TYR A 69 -6.48 4.42 1.35
C TYR A 69 -5.82 3.05 1.21
N CYS A 70 -4.76 2.78 1.96
CA CYS A 70 -4.09 1.48 1.92
C CYS A 70 -5.04 0.33 2.28
N LEU A 71 -5.86 0.50 3.31
CA LEU A 71 -6.83 -0.52 3.75
C LEU A 71 -7.99 -0.73 2.77
N ALA A 72 -8.34 0.28 1.96
CA ALA A 72 -9.38 0.18 0.95
C ALA A 72 -8.86 -0.43 -0.37
N VAL A 73 -7.66 -0.04 -0.80
CA VAL A 73 -7.12 -0.39 -2.13
C VAL A 73 -6.31 -1.70 -2.12
N SER A 74 -5.48 -1.94 -1.11
CA SER A 74 -4.65 -3.16 -1.08
C SER A 74 -5.45 -4.46 -1.15
N PRO A 75 -6.62 -4.60 -0.48
CA PRO A 75 -7.44 -5.80 -0.60
C PRO A 75 -8.07 -6.01 -1.98
N LEU A 76 -8.21 -4.96 -2.80
CA LEU A 76 -8.65 -5.11 -4.19
C LEU A 76 -7.56 -5.80 -5.01
N ILE A 77 -6.31 -5.38 -4.81
CA ILE A 77 -5.16 -5.83 -5.59
C ILE A 77 -4.75 -7.24 -5.15
N TRP A 78 -4.59 -7.45 -3.83
CA TRP A 78 -3.96 -8.64 -3.26
C TRP A 78 -4.93 -9.56 -2.49
N GLY A 79 -6.11 -9.06 -2.14
CA GLY A 79 -7.03 -9.75 -1.22
C GLY A 79 -8.01 -10.73 -1.87
N ALA A 80 -7.86 -11.07 -3.14
CA ALA A 80 -8.77 -11.95 -3.89
C ALA A 80 -10.26 -11.55 -3.81
N ARG A 81 -10.55 -10.29 -3.53
CA ARG A 81 -11.91 -9.76 -3.33
C ARG A 81 -12.63 -9.38 -4.62
N THR A 82 -11.89 -9.30 -5.72
CA THR A 82 -12.40 -9.01 -7.07
C THR A 82 -12.12 -10.20 -7.97
N LYS A 83 -12.78 -10.32 -9.11
CA LYS A 83 -12.37 -11.29 -10.12
C LYS A 83 -11.01 -10.91 -10.70
N VAL A 84 -10.35 -11.89 -11.30
CA VAL A 84 -9.08 -11.67 -12.00
C VAL A 84 -9.29 -10.59 -13.08
N GLY A 85 -8.43 -9.59 -13.10
CA GLY A 85 -8.50 -8.50 -14.07
C GLY A 85 -9.39 -7.32 -13.69
N GLU A 86 -10.21 -7.43 -12.64
CA GLU A 86 -11.24 -6.42 -12.34
C GLU A 86 -10.84 -5.38 -11.27
N TRP A 87 -9.76 -5.59 -10.53
CA TRP A 87 -9.43 -4.68 -9.43
C TRP A 87 -9.29 -3.19 -9.83
N PRO A 88 -8.78 -2.83 -11.04
CA PRO A 88 -8.68 -1.41 -11.40
C PRO A 88 -10.04 -0.70 -11.45
N PHE A 89 -11.10 -1.41 -11.84
CA PHE A 89 -12.45 -0.86 -11.93
C PHE A 89 -13.11 -0.60 -10.58
N HIS A 90 -12.53 -1.09 -9.49
CA HIS A 90 -13.06 -0.93 -8.14
C HIS A 90 -12.35 0.16 -7.33
N VAL A 91 -11.27 0.75 -7.86
CA VAL A 91 -10.48 1.77 -7.14
C VAL A 91 -11.27 3.05 -6.90
N GLU A 92 -12.09 3.48 -7.85
CA GLU A 92 -12.99 4.62 -7.68
C GLU A 92 -13.90 4.43 -6.46
N ALA A 93 -14.62 3.30 -6.40
CA ALA A 93 -15.50 2.99 -5.29
C ALA A 93 -14.77 2.90 -3.96
N ALA A 94 -13.53 2.38 -3.95
CA ALA A 94 -12.69 2.31 -2.77
C ALA A 94 -12.28 3.71 -2.28
N VAL A 95 -11.85 4.59 -3.17
CA VAL A 95 -11.49 5.97 -2.85
C VAL A 95 -12.69 6.75 -2.33
N ASN A 96 -13.84 6.62 -2.99
CA ASN A 96 -15.08 7.27 -2.54
C ASN A 96 -15.53 6.74 -1.17
N SER A 97 -15.32 5.44 -0.88
CA SER A 97 -15.73 4.82 0.39
C SER A 97 -14.99 5.38 1.62
N ILE A 98 -13.81 5.94 1.42
CA ILE A 98 -13.04 6.59 2.50
C ILE A 98 -13.33 8.10 2.61
N GLY A 99 -14.33 8.59 1.89
CA GLY A 99 -14.76 9.99 1.89
C GLY A 99 -13.81 10.93 1.14
N MET A 100 -13.13 10.42 0.14
CA MET A 100 -12.48 11.22 -0.90
C MET A 100 -13.39 11.24 -2.13
N ASP A 101 -13.43 12.36 -2.84
CA ASP A 101 -14.09 12.46 -4.14
C ASP A 101 -13.10 12.03 -5.22
N TYR A 102 -13.32 10.86 -5.81
CA TYR A 102 -12.42 10.29 -6.81
C TYR A 102 -12.28 11.19 -8.03
N ASP A 103 -13.40 11.66 -8.62
CA ASP A 103 -13.37 12.46 -9.85
C ASP A 103 -12.67 13.80 -9.62
N ALA A 104 -12.99 14.49 -8.51
CA ALA A 104 -12.30 15.71 -8.15
C ALA A 104 -10.81 15.49 -7.90
N THR A 105 -10.45 14.37 -7.25
CA THR A 105 -9.06 13.99 -7.00
C THR A 105 -8.31 13.74 -8.31
N ILE A 106 -8.89 12.97 -9.24
CA ILE A 106 -8.27 12.70 -10.55
C ILE A 106 -8.08 13.99 -11.34
N LYS A 107 -9.09 14.87 -11.33
CA LYS A 107 -9.00 16.16 -12.02
C LYS A 107 -7.88 17.04 -11.44
N ASP A 108 -7.75 17.10 -10.11
CA ASP A 108 -6.67 17.86 -9.48
C ASP A 108 -5.30 17.22 -9.75
N MET A 109 -5.20 15.87 -9.72
CA MET A 109 -3.98 15.17 -10.07
C MET A 109 -3.51 15.44 -11.50
N GLN A 110 -4.44 15.49 -12.47
CA GLN A 110 -4.11 15.81 -13.86
C GLN A 110 -3.65 17.25 -14.05
N ALA A 111 -4.23 18.18 -13.29
CA ALA A 111 -3.87 19.59 -13.34
C ALA A 111 -2.58 19.94 -12.59
N ASN A 112 -2.22 19.14 -11.56
CA ASN A 112 -1.15 19.45 -10.61
C ASN A 112 -0.25 18.24 -10.35
N ILE A 113 0.16 17.53 -11.40
CA ILE A 113 0.90 16.26 -11.29
C ILE A 113 2.16 16.37 -10.42
N GLU A 114 2.91 17.47 -10.57
CA GLU A 114 4.14 17.74 -9.82
C GLU A 114 3.92 17.83 -8.31
N LYS A 115 2.75 18.31 -7.87
CA LYS A 115 2.36 18.35 -6.45
C LYS A 115 2.33 16.96 -5.83
N TYR A 116 1.82 15.98 -6.56
CA TYR A 116 1.69 14.59 -6.08
C TYR A 116 2.99 13.81 -6.20
N ASP A 117 3.75 14.08 -7.26
CA ASP A 117 5.07 13.50 -7.46
C ASP A 117 6.06 14.00 -6.39
N ALA A 118 5.97 15.27 -5.97
CA ALA A 118 6.78 15.79 -4.87
C ALA A 118 6.50 15.08 -3.53
N VAL A 119 5.25 14.68 -3.25
CA VAL A 119 4.93 13.86 -2.07
C VAL A 119 5.56 12.47 -2.19
N TRP A 120 5.50 11.87 -3.36
CA TRP A 120 6.14 10.58 -3.63
C TRP A 120 7.66 10.66 -3.44
N ASP A 121 8.31 11.67 -4.04
CA ASP A 121 9.76 11.87 -3.92
C ASP A 121 10.19 12.09 -2.46
N GLN A 122 9.42 12.87 -1.70
CA GLN A 122 9.68 13.06 -0.27
C GLN A 122 9.59 11.73 0.49
N ASN A 123 8.54 10.94 0.24
CA ASN A 123 8.37 9.62 0.88
C ASN A 123 9.51 8.65 0.49
N ALA A 124 9.96 8.68 -0.76
CA ALA A 124 11.08 7.86 -1.22
C ALA A 124 12.39 8.28 -0.51
N ASN A 125 12.64 9.57 -0.36
CA ASN A 125 13.79 10.09 0.37
C ASN A 125 13.73 9.70 1.85
N ASP A 126 12.58 9.88 2.50
CA ASP A 126 12.38 9.49 3.91
C ASP A 126 12.61 7.99 4.10
N PHE A 127 12.16 7.16 3.16
CA PHE A 127 12.42 5.73 3.18
C PHE A 127 13.92 5.42 3.03
N GLN A 128 14.62 6.06 2.10
CA GLN A 128 16.06 5.88 1.92
C GLN A 128 16.84 6.27 3.18
N MET A 129 16.42 7.31 3.89
CA MET A 129 17.04 7.74 5.15
C MET A 129 16.93 6.70 6.27
N THR A 130 16.01 5.74 6.16
CA THR A 130 15.96 4.61 7.11
C THR A 130 17.11 3.62 6.95
N GLY A 131 17.86 3.67 5.83
CA GLY A 131 18.88 2.70 5.47
C GLY A 131 18.35 1.31 5.13
N GLN A 132 17.04 1.16 4.96
CA GLN A 132 16.40 -0.12 4.62
C GLN A 132 16.08 -0.20 3.13
N GLY A 133 16.14 -1.41 2.56
CA GLY A 133 15.87 -1.66 1.15
C GLY A 133 14.55 -2.36 0.86
N GLY A 134 13.64 -2.45 1.84
CA GLY A 134 12.38 -3.19 1.67
C GLY A 134 11.24 -2.70 2.54
N VAL A 135 10.04 -3.20 2.23
CA VAL A 135 8.80 -2.88 2.93
C VAL A 135 8.15 -4.16 3.47
N PRO A 136 7.38 -4.10 4.57
CA PRO A 136 7.10 -2.90 5.37
C PRO A 136 8.31 -2.47 6.21
N THR A 137 8.56 -1.17 6.29
CA THR A 137 9.51 -0.59 7.23
C THR A 137 8.77 0.42 8.10
N MET A 138 8.82 0.23 9.41
CA MET A 138 8.36 1.19 10.40
C MET A 138 9.57 1.95 10.94
N SER A 139 9.41 3.23 11.26
CA SER A 139 10.48 4.04 11.86
C SER A 139 9.94 4.81 13.05
N PHE A 140 10.74 4.90 14.13
CA PHE A 140 10.45 5.72 15.29
C PHE A 140 11.74 6.32 15.83
N GLY A 141 11.80 7.66 15.90
CA GLY A 141 12.98 8.36 16.42
C GLY A 141 14.26 8.08 15.63
N GLY A 142 14.14 7.78 14.33
CA GLY A 142 15.27 7.40 13.47
C GLY A 142 15.69 5.93 13.56
N GLU A 143 15.07 5.13 14.43
CA GLU A 143 15.29 3.69 14.55
C GLU A 143 14.36 2.94 13.58
N PRO A 144 14.88 2.22 12.55
CA PRO A 144 14.05 1.46 11.62
C PRO A 144 13.76 0.04 12.14
N PHE A 145 12.57 -0.44 11.79
CA PHE A 145 12.10 -1.81 12.04
C PHE A 145 11.62 -2.40 10.71
N PHE A 146 12.46 -3.21 10.09
CA PHE A 146 12.18 -3.82 8.79
C PHE A 146 11.52 -5.18 8.93
N GLY A 147 10.39 -5.36 8.24
CA GLY A 147 9.64 -6.59 8.18
C GLY A 147 8.45 -6.64 9.14
N GLN A 148 7.42 -7.38 8.74
CA GLN A 148 6.20 -7.58 9.53
C GLN A 148 6.46 -8.29 10.87
N ASP A 149 7.50 -9.10 10.93
CA ASP A 149 7.95 -9.81 12.13
C ASP A 149 8.57 -8.89 13.19
N ARG A 150 8.77 -7.60 12.88
CA ARG A 150 9.28 -6.56 13.79
C ARG A 150 8.20 -5.71 14.45
N PHE A 151 6.91 -5.95 14.16
CA PHE A 151 5.84 -5.20 14.81
C PHE A 151 5.92 -5.22 16.34
N ASN A 152 6.21 -6.37 16.95
CA ASN A 152 6.28 -6.47 18.40
C ASN A 152 7.43 -5.64 18.99
N GLN A 153 8.61 -5.64 18.35
CA GLN A 153 9.75 -4.82 18.76
C GLN A 153 9.45 -3.33 18.57
N HIS A 154 8.81 -2.95 17.47
CA HIS A 154 8.39 -1.59 17.24
C HIS A 154 7.39 -1.12 18.29
N PHE A 155 6.35 -1.90 18.61
CA PHE A 155 5.41 -1.58 19.68
C PHE A 155 6.08 -1.50 21.05
N TRP A 156 7.02 -2.38 21.33
CA TRP A 156 7.79 -2.32 22.57
C TRP A 156 8.57 -0.99 22.68
N ARG A 157 9.24 -0.56 21.60
CA ARG A 157 9.95 0.73 21.57
C ARG A 157 9.01 1.91 21.75
N LEU A 158 7.86 1.90 21.10
CA LEU A 158 6.84 2.94 21.28
C LEU A 158 6.36 3.03 22.73
N ARG A 159 6.14 1.89 23.40
CA ARG A 159 5.73 1.85 24.81
C ARG A 159 6.79 2.43 25.75
N GLN A 160 8.07 2.16 25.48
CA GLN A 160 9.16 2.78 26.24
C GLN A 160 9.18 4.32 26.11
N ASN A 161 8.59 4.85 25.04
CA ASN A 161 8.50 6.27 24.76
C ASN A 161 7.08 6.84 24.98
N GLY A 162 6.27 6.19 25.83
CA GLY A 162 5.00 6.73 26.29
C GLY A 162 3.75 6.28 25.54
N LEU A 163 3.86 5.32 24.60
CA LEU A 163 2.66 4.73 23.99
C LEU A 163 1.88 3.98 25.08
N THR A 164 0.63 4.36 25.27
CA THR A 164 -0.32 3.69 26.16
C THR A 164 -1.48 3.07 25.39
N VAL A 165 -2.10 2.06 26.00
CA VAL A 165 -3.35 1.51 25.47
C VAL A 165 -4.46 2.55 25.66
N ARG A 166 -5.23 2.83 24.61
CA ARG A 166 -6.40 3.71 24.73
C ARG A 166 -7.40 3.12 25.70
N LYS A 167 -7.98 3.99 26.55
CA LYS A 167 -9.07 3.57 27.46
C LYS A 167 -10.33 3.18 26.71
N GLU A 168 -10.57 3.83 25.58
CA GLU A 168 -11.70 3.50 24.70
C GLU A 168 -11.16 2.98 23.37
N PRO A 169 -11.70 1.89 22.83
CA PRO A 169 -11.35 1.46 21.49
C PRO A 169 -11.68 2.59 20.52
N ARG A 170 -10.79 2.87 19.57
CA ARG A 170 -11.18 3.66 18.39
C ARG A 170 -12.43 3.00 17.83
N ALA A 171 -13.44 3.80 17.47
CA ALA A 171 -14.58 3.27 16.72
C ALA A 171 -14.01 2.36 15.63
N PRO A 172 -14.52 1.11 15.51
CA PRO A 172 -13.99 0.19 14.53
C PRO A 172 -13.91 0.94 13.21
N PHE A 173 -12.80 0.77 12.49
CA PHE A 173 -12.67 1.31 11.14
C PHE A 173 -13.87 0.74 10.35
N VAL A 174 -14.89 1.55 10.25
CA VAL A 174 -16.08 1.21 9.48
C VAL A 174 -15.79 1.57 8.02
N GLY A 175 -14.79 0.93 7.47
CA GLY A 175 -14.88 0.60 6.09
C GLY A 175 -16.09 -0.33 6.02
N ARG A 176 -17.22 0.16 5.52
CA ARG A 176 -18.34 -0.74 5.22
C ARG A 176 -17.76 -1.93 4.49
N PRO A 177 -18.06 -3.17 4.93
CA PRO A 177 -17.68 -4.30 4.10
C PRO A 177 -18.26 -4.00 2.72
N LEU A 178 -17.40 -3.74 1.76
CA LEU A 178 -17.83 -3.61 0.39
C LEU A 178 -18.55 -4.93 0.11
N ARG A 179 -19.87 -4.89 0.00
CA ARG A 179 -20.66 -6.05 -0.43
C ARG A 179 -20.36 -6.19 -1.90
N TRP A 180 -19.50 -7.14 -2.19
CA TRP A 180 -19.15 -7.58 -3.53
C TRP A 180 -20.25 -8.44 -4.11
#